data_79117aa590d397d8e684db84246cae3b
#
_entry.id   79117aa590d397d8e684db84246cae3b
#
_cell.length_a   1.000
_cell.length_b   1.000
_cell.length_c   1.000
_cell.angle_alpha   90.00
_cell.angle_beta   90.00
_cell.angle_gamma   90.00
#
_symmetry.space_group_name_H-M   'P 1'
#
loop_
_entity.id
_entity.type
_entity.pdbx_description
1 polymer ?
#
loop_
_entity_poly.entity_id
_entity_poly.type
_entity_poly.pdbx_seq_one_letter_code
_entity_poly.pdbx_strand_id
1 'polypeptide(L)'
;IVGRRYGISWITQLSYGDVDDDPPMRQMLPSRPHIDDIHPGTIDDDRWLQLARQAQELFFSGGIEQLIIMRDLLVGCTAPIDPRWPVALLTKLFPQSWTYLVSGTIGTTSKLLAQVRDDLITSRALTHAPRRHDSTECHILDALTGQGPIAAEHAQTVESVRRTLASFSKSWHRPQHPGIVTAPDGNYLASDITGVADGSASSLSVAANIHPTAFVTGTSADRARAVLSEAEEVDRGRVSGPVGWIDTMGNGQWLSDTRGGQIDATDPSRIHLFTGIPISSSTTPEDMAEDLRTRVRVLMDVLNAH
;
A
#
# COMPACT_ATOMS: atom_id res chain seq x y z
N ILE A 1 1.53 -17.15 -9.02
CA ILE A 1 1.07 -15.78 -9.35
C ILE A 1 -0.15 -15.93 -10.26
N VAL A 2 -1.22 -15.24 -9.94
CA VAL A 2 -2.43 -15.19 -10.77
C VAL A 2 -2.55 -13.78 -11.34
N GLY A 3 -2.74 -13.68 -12.64
CA GLY A 3 -2.91 -12.42 -13.32
C GLY A 3 -4.14 -12.41 -14.25
N ARG A 4 -4.70 -11.22 -14.47
CA ARG A 4 -5.76 -10.99 -15.47
C ARG A 4 -5.53 -9.65 -16.16
N ARG A 5 -5.50 -9.66 -17.48
CA ARG A 5 -5.35 -8.45 -18.30
C ARG A 5 -6.09 -8.63 -19.62
N TYR A 6 -6.85 -7.62 -20.04
CA TYR A 6 -7.61 -7.61 -21.30
C TYR A 6 -8.49 -8.86 -21.50
N GLY A 7 -9.13 -9.34 -20.42
CA GLY A 7 -9.99 -10.53 -20.46
C GLY A 7 -9.26 -11.87 -20.43
N ILE A 8 -7.94 -11.89 -20.56
CA ILE A 8 -7.11 -13.09 -20.45
C ILE A 8 -6.65 -13.25 -19.01
N SER A 9 -6.84 -14.46 -18.46
CA SER A 9 -6.33 -14.82 -17.14
C SER A 9 -5.21 -15.85 -17.31
N TRP A 10 -4.18 -15.76 -16.47
CA TRP A 10 -3.06 -16.71 -16.44
C TRP A 10 -2.66 -17.04 -15.01
N ILE A 11 -2.00 -18.18 -14.86
CA ILE A 11 -1.39 -18.60 -13.60
C ILE A 11 0.07 -18.92 -13.90
N THR A 12 0.97 -18.41 -13.05
CA THR A 12 2.38 -18.81 -13.03
C THR A 12 2.60 -19.64 -11.78
N GLN A 13 2.98 -20.88 -11.94
CA GLN A 13 3.30 -21.81 -10.86
C GLN A 13 4.81 -22.05 -10.84
N LEU A 14 5.37 -22.05 -9.63
CA LEU A 14 6.78 -22.31 -9.39
C LEU A 14 6.90 -23.45 -8.37
N SER A 15 7.73 -24.41 -8.65
CA SER A 15 7.97 -25.58 -7.78
C SER A 15 9.46 -25.95 -7.78
N TYR A 16 9.92 -26.60 -6.70
CA TYR A 16 11.18 -27.31 -6.66
C TYR A 16 10.94 -28.72 -7.21
N GLY A 17 11.22 -28.95 -8.48
CA GLY A 17 10.99 -30.21 -9.20
C GLY A 17 9.93 -30.05 -10.28
N ASP A 18 9.24 -31.14 -10.58
CA ASP A 18 8.22 -31.16 -11.63
C ASP A 18 7.05 -30.24 -11.29
N VAL A 19 6.62 -29.45 -12.27
CA VAL A 19 5.42 -28.64 -12.19
C VAL A 19 4.29 -29.45 -12.81
N ASP A 20 3.18 -29.57 -12.08
CA ASP A 20 1.96 -30.18 -12.64
C ASP A 20 1.40 -29.22 -13.71
N ASP A 21 1.27 -29.71 -14.92
CA ASP A 21 0.73 -28.95 -16.05
C ASP A 21 -0.79 -28.75 -15.97
N ASP A 22 -1.45 -29.46 -15.06
CA ASP A 22 -2.88 -29.30 -14.85
C ASP A 22 -3.18 -27.97 -14.13
N PRO A 23 -4.14 -27.17 -14.62
CA PRO A 23 -4.54 -25.96 -13.94
C PRO A 23 -5.12 -26.32 -12.56
N PRO A 24 -4.77 -25.54 -11.50
CA PRO A 24 -5.27 -25.81 -10.17
C PRO A 24 -6.80 -25.80 -10.17
N MET A 25 -7.39 -26.86 -9.62
CA MET A 25 -8.84 -26.98 -9.51
C MET A 25 -9.42 -25.89 -8.64
N ARG A 26 -10.58 -25.37 -9.03
CA ARG A 26 -11.33 -24.43 -8.17
C ARG A 26 -11.70 -25.15 -6.88
N GLN A 27 -11.30 -24.57 -5.78
CA GLN A 27 -11.70 -25.01 -4.44
C GLN A 27 -12.83 -24.13 -3.91
N MET A 28 -13.66 -24.68 -3.05
CA MET A 28 -14.61 -23.88 -2.30
C MET A 28 -13.85 -22.93 -1.35
N LEU A 29 -14.41 -21.75 -1.14
CA LEU A 29 -13.88 -20.86 -0.10
C LEU A 29 -13.93 -21.59 1.25
N PRO A 30 -12.89 -21.42 2.08
CA PRO A 30 -12.92 -21.93 3.45
C PRO A 30 -14.01 -21.25 4.25
N SER A 31 -14.29 -21.79 5.44
CA SER A 31 -15.19 -21.14 6.38
C SER A 31 -14.63 -19.78 6.82
N ARG A 32 -15.54 -18.86 7.05
CA ARG A 32 -15.22 -17.56 7.63
C ARG A 32 -14.51 -17.76 8.97
N PRO A 33 -13.41 -17.02 9.25
CA PRO A 33 -12.83 -16.99 10.58
C PRO A 33 -13.85 -16.42 11.58
N HIS A 34 -13.88 -17.00 12.75
CA HIS A 34 -14.77 -16.55 13.84
C HIS A 34 -13.93 -15.76 14.84
N ILE A 35 -14.13 -14.46 14.89
CA ILE A 35 -13.38 -13.58 15.80
C ILE A 35 -13.83 -13.86 17.22
N ASP A 36 -12.86 -14.11 18.10
CA ASP A 36 -13.02 -14.36 19.51
C ASP A 36 -12.69 -13.10 20.34
N ASP A 37 -11.57 -12.48 20.02
CA ASP A 37 -11.11 -11.29 20.69
C ASP A 37 -10.51 -10.25 19.72
N ILE A 38 -10.53 -8.97 20.14
CA ILE A 38 -9.87 -7.86 19.47
C ILE A 38 -9.17 -7.03 20.54
N HIS A 39 -7.88 -6.89 20.41
CA HIS A 39 -7.06 -6.05 21.27
C HIS A 39 -6.45 -4.89 20.48
N PRO A 40 -6.35 -3.69 21.08
CA PRO A 40 -5.49 -2.67 20.52
C PRO A 40 -4.06 -3.20 20.45
N GLY A 41 -3.35 -2.82 19.41
CA GLY A 41 -1.91 -3.09 19.31
C GLY A 41 -1.09 -2.11 20.14
N THR A 42 0.15 -1.91 19.75
CA THR A 42 1.05 -0.95 20.40
C THR A 42 0.61 0.50 20.15
N ILE A 43 0.05 0.77 18.96
CA ILE A 43 -0.46 2.09 18.57
C ILE A 43 -1.98 2.01 18.48
N ASP A 44 -2.65 2.23 19.62
CA ASP A 44 -4.11 2.37 19.70
C ASP A 44 -4.59 3.75 19.25
N ASP A 45 -5.89 4.04 19.39
CA ASP A 45 -6.48 5.33 18.96
C ASP A 45 -5.89 6.52 19.71
N ASP A 46 -5.66 6.40 21.01
CA ASP A 46 -5.15 7.49 21.85
C ASP A 46 -3.68 7.77 21.56
N ARG A 47 -2.88 6.71 21.45
CA ARG A 47 -1.46 6.82 21.09
C ARG A 47 -1.30 7.37 19.68
N TRP A 48 -2.10 6.91 18.73
CA TRP A 48 -2.09 7.43 17.37
C TRP A 48 -2.40 8.94 17.34
N LEU A 49 -3.44 9.37 18.05
CA LEU A 49 -3.82 10.78 18.12
C LEU A 49 -2.73 11.64 18.78
N GLN A 50 -2.06 11.12 19.81
CA GLN A 50 -0.91 11.76 20.43
C GLN A 50 0.23 11.95 19.43
N LEU A 51 0.60 10.90 18.70
CA LEU A 51 1.65 10.94 17.67
C LEU A 51 1.29 11.91 16.54
N ALA A 52 0.01 11.93 16.13
CA ALA A 52 -0.48 12.85 15.13
C ALA A 52 -0.34 14.32 15.52
N ARG A 53 -0.63 14.67 16.79
CA ARG A 53 -0.44 16.01 17.33
C ARG A 53 1.04 16.38 17.43
N GLN A 54 1.89 15.46 17.87
CA GLN A 54 3.35 15.68 17.90
C GLN A 54 3.91 15.90 16.48
N ALA A 55 3.41 15.15 15.48
CA ALA A 55 3.79 15.34 14.09
C ALA A 55 3.47 16.75 13.58
N GLN A 56 2.32 17.33 13.97
CA GLN A 56 1.98 18.70 13.58
C GLN A 56 2.98 19.73 14.11
N GLU A 57 3.49 19.57 15.32
CA GLU A 57 4.53 20.45 15.87
C GLU A 57 5.82 20.37 15.03
N LEU A 58 6.16 19.17 14.53
CA LEU A 58 7.32 18.97 13.65
C LEU A 58 7.14 19.65 12.29
N PHE A 59 5.93 19.67 11.73
CA PHE A 59 5.65 20.35 10.46
C PHE A 59 5.89 21.87 10.56
N PHE A 60 5.52 22.49 11.68
CA PHE A 60 5.77 23.91 11.91
C PHE A 60 7.26 24.23 12.03
N SER A 61 8.08 23.30 12.53
CA SER A 61 9.54 23.50 12.63
C SER A 61 10.27 23.36 11.29
N GLY A 62 9.58 22.87 10.25
CA GLY A 62 10.10 22.68 8.89
C GLY A 62 10.92 21.40 8.69
N GLY A 63 11.05 21.00 7.44
CA GLY A 63 11.87 19.86 7.02
C GLY A 63 11.15 18.51 6.93
N ILE A 64 9.91 18.42 7.42
CA ILE A 64 8.98 17.31 7.15
C ILE A 64 7.64 17.97 6.80
N GLU A 65 7.00 17.53 5.72
CA GLU A 65 5.71 18.06 5.27
C GLU A 65 4.58 17.06 5.52
N GLN A 66 4.91 15.76 5.60
CA GLN A 66 3.95 14.69 5.77
C GLN A 66 4.60 13.51 6.50
N LEU A 67 3.84 12.85 7.36
CA LEU A 67 4.18 11.56 8.01
C LEU A 67 3.06 10.54 7.79
N ILE A 68 3.44 9.27 7.63
CA ILE A 68 2.49 8.14 7.60
C ILE A 68 2.57 7.44 8.95
N ILE A 69 1.63 7.72 9.85
CA ILE A 69 1.57 7.08 11.16
C ILE A 69 0.69 5.83 11.07
N MET A 70 1.22 4.71 11.55
CA MET A 70 0.51 3.44 11.56
C MET A 70 -0.36 3.32 12.80
N ARG A 71 -1.44 2.56 12.68
CA ARG A 71 -2.23 2.00 13.76
C ARG A 71 -2.26 0.49 13.59
N ASP A 72 -2.23 -0.22 14.68
CA ASP A 72 -2.23 -1.68 14.69
C ASP A 72 -3.33 -2.26 15.59
N LEU A 73 -3.76 -3.47 15.24
CA LEU A 73 -4.76 -4.25 15.95
C LEU A 73 -4.34 -5.71 15.99
N LEU A 74 -4.55 -6.35 17.14
CA LEU A 74 -4.41 -7.79 17.32
C LEU A 74 -5.79 -8.43 17.32
N VAL A 75 -6.04 -9.35 16.40
CA VAL A 75 -7.31 -10.06 16.27
C VAL A 75 -7.07 -11.54 16.50
N GLY A 76 -7.78 -12.11 17.46
CA GLY A 76 -7.81 -13.54 17.75
C GLY A 76 -9.09 -14.17 17.19
N CYS A 77 -8.95 -15.38 16.67
CA CYS A 77 -10.03 -16.21 16.13
C CYS A 77 -10.11 -17.53 16.88
N THR A 78 -11.31 -18.15 16.92
CA THR A 78 -11.54 -19.43 17.60
C THR A 78 -10.82 -20.62 16.96
N ALA A 79 -10.30 -20.46 15.73
CA ALA A 79 -9.58 -21.49 14.98
C ALA A 79 -8.53 -20.82 14.06
N PRO A 80 -7.55 -21.59 13.56
CA PRO A 80 -6.58 -21.11 12.59
C PRO A 80 -7.23 -20.40 11.39
N ILE A 81 -6.71 -19.24 11.05
CA ILE A 81 -7.20 -18.43 9.93
C ILE A 81 -6.72 -19.07 8.63
N ASP A 82 -7.65 -19.51 7.79
CA ASP A 82 -7.30 -19.92 6.43
C ASP A 82 -7.11 -18.64 5.57
N PRO A 83 -5.88 -18.36 5.10
CA PRO A 83 -5.59 -17.10 4.39
C PRO A 83 -6.33 -16.95 3.06
N ARG A 84 -6.90 -18.03 2.52
CA ARG A 84 -7.72 -17.97 1.30
C ARG A 84 -8.98 -17.13 1.51
N TRP A 85 -9.54 -17.14 2.73
CA TRP A 85 -10.72 -16.33 3.04
C TRP A 85 -10.44 -14.83 2.90
N PRO A 86 -9.52 -14.19 3.68
CA PRO A 86 -9.26 -12.77 3.57
C PRO A 86 -8.74 -12.37 2.18
N VAL A 87 -7.93 -13.21 1.50
CA VAL A 87 -7.47 -12.94 0.15
C VAL A 87 -8.63 -12.85 -0.85
N ALA A 88 -9.58 -13.77 -0.77
CA ALA A 88 -10.74 -13.76 -1.67
C ALA A 88 -11.61 -12.51 -1.44
N LEU A 89 -11.83 -12.12 -0.19
CA LEU A 89 -12.60 -10.91 0.14
C LEU A 89 -11.88 -9.64 -0.26
N LEU A 90 -10.58 -9.52 -0.01
CA LEU A 90 -9.79 -8.39 -0.47
C LEU A 90 -9.87 -8.25 -1.99
N THR A 91 -9.75 -9.34 -2.73
CA THR A 91 -9.87 -9.33 -4.20
C THR A 91 -11.26 -8.88 -4.66
N LYS A 92 -12.32 -9.25 -3.93
CA LYS A 92 -13.69 -8.84 -4.22
C LYS A 92 -13.94 -7.36 -3.90
N LEU A 93 -13.44 -6.89 -2.76
CA LEU A 93 -13.63 -5.51 -2.31
C LEU A 93 -12.77 -4.51 -3.09
N PHE A 94 -11.58 -4.93 -3.52
CA PHE A 94 -10.60 -4.09 -4.21
C PHE A 94 -10.26 -4.65 -5.62
N PRO A 95 -11.22 -4.72 -6.54
CA PRO A 95 -11.04 -5.40 -7.83
C PRO A 95 -10.02 -4.72 -8.77
N GLN A 96 -9.65 -3.46 -8.50
CA GLN A 96 -8.67 -2.69 -9.26
C GLN A 96 -7.28 -2.67 -8.59
N SER A 97 -7.11 -3.40 -7.47
CA SER A 97 -5.88 -3.46 -6.71
C SER A 97 -5.20 -4.82 -6.85
N TRP A 98 -3.92 -4.85 -6.53
CA TRP A 98 -3.19 -6.10 -6.35
C TRP A 98 -3.43 -6.65 -4.96
N THR A 99 -3.85 -7.90 -4.86
CA THR A 99 -3.96 -8.62 -3.60
C THR A 99 -2.81 -9.60 -3.51
N TYR A 100 -2.19 -9.69 -2.34
CA TYR A 100 -1.04 -10.57 -2.12
C TYR A 100 -1.17 -11.38 -0.83
N LEU A 101 -0.52 -12.55 -0.87
CA LEU A 101 -0.30 -13.42 0.28
C LEU A 101 1.12 -13.98 0.18
N VAL A 102 1.97 -13.63 1.12
CA VAL A 102 3.36 -14.08 1.18
C VAL A 102 3.75 -14.39 2.62
N SER A 103 4.00 -15.67 2.92
CA SER A 103 4.42 -16.12 4.27
C SER A 103 3.53 -15.57 5.39
N GLY A 104 2.22 -15.63 5.23
CA GLY A 104 1.23 -15.14 6.20
C GLY A 104 1.00 -13.62 6.16
N THR A 105 1.79 -12.86 5.41
CA THR A 105 1.52 -11.44 5.16
C THR A 105 0.46 -11.32 4.10
N ILE A 106 -0.63 -10.61 4.39
CA ILE A 106 -1.79 -10.42 3.52
C ILE A 106 -2.03 -8.93 3.34
N GLY A 107 -2.28 -8.51 2.11
CA GLY A 107 -2.62 -7.12 1.84
C GLY A 107 -3.22 -6.91 0.47
N THR A 108 -3.66 -5.67 0.24
CA THR A 108 -4.16 -5.22 -1.06
C THR A 108 -3.76 -3.78 -1.30
N THR A 109 -3.23 -3.50 -2.49
CA THR A 109 -2.71 -2.17 -2.81
C THR A 109 -2.92 -1.80 -4.27
N SER A 110 -3.13 -0.52 -4.52
CA SER A 110 -3.11 0.07 -5.87
C SER A 110 -1.75 0.68 -6.21
N LYS A 111 -0.76 0.58 -5.30
CA LYS A 111 0.55 1.16 -5.49
C LYS A 111 1.53 0.19 -6.13
N LEU A 112 1.83 0.44 -7.39
CA LEU A 112 2.94 -0.17 -8.09
C LEU A 112 4.24 0.57 -7.71
N LEU A 113 5.07 -0.08 -6.91
CA LEU A 113 6.36 0.47 -6.51
C LEU A 113 7.33 0.46 -7.69
N ALA A 114 7.50 -0.70 -8.31
CA ALA A 114 8.31 -0.88 -9.50
C ALA A 114 7.83 -2.06 -10.33
N GLN A 115 7.85 -1.93 -11.63
CA GLN A 115 7.75 -3.04 -12.58
C GLN A 115 8.86 -2.87 -13.61
N VAL A 116 9.57 -3.96 -13.89
CA VAL A 116 10.46 -4.06 -15.05
C VAL A 116 9.96 -5.20 -15.90
N ARG A 117 9.73 -4.90 -17.17
CA ARG A 117 9.34 -5.91 -18.16
C ARG A 117 10.08 -5.61 -19.45
N ASP A 118 10.98 -6.51 -19.79
CA ASP A 118 11.96 -6.31 -20.85
C ASP A 118 12.74 -5.00 -20.57
N ASP A 119 12.76 -4.05 -21.48
CA ASP A 119 13.43 -2.76 -21.28
C ASP A 119 12.51 -1.66 -20.70
N LEU A 120 11.28 -1.97 -20.32
CA LEU A 120 10.35 -0.99 -19.80
C LEU A 120 10.28 -1.01 -18.29
N ILE A 121 10.60 0.11 -17.67
CA ILE A 121 10.42 0.35 -16.24
C ILE A 121 9.12 1.13 -16.03
N THR A 122 8.31 0.74 -15.06
CA THR A 122 7.08 1.46 -14.67
C THR A 122 7.02 1.59 -13.16
N SER A 123 6.65 2.77 -12.67
CA SER A 123 6.32 3.02 -11.27
C SER A 123 5.10 3.93 -11.18
N ARG A 124 4.27 3.76 -10.16
CA ARG A 124 3.05 4.55 -9.97
C ARG A 124 3.22 5.53 -8.82
N ALA A 125 3.13 6.81 -9.14
CA ALA A 125 2.88 7.85 -8.14
C ALA A 125 1.40 7.79 -7.73
N LEU A 126 1.15 7.75 -6.42
CA LEU A 126 -0.19 7.65 -5.87
C LEU A 126 -0.35 8.67 -4.74
N THR A 127 -1.44 9.45 -4.76
CA THR A 127 -1.74 10.45 -3.74
C THR A 127 -3.18 10.27 -3.28
N HIS A 128 -3.40 10.21 -1.97
CA HIS A 128 -4.73 10.06 -1.39
C HIS A 128 -5.52 11.36 -1.54
N ALA A 129 -6.76 11.25 -2.02
CA ALA A 129 -7.74 12.32 -2.04
C ALA A 129 -8.80 12.02 -0.97
N PRO A 130 -8.71 12.64 0.23
CA PRO A 130 -9.60 12.32 1.34
C PRO A 130 -11.06 12.67 1.00
N ARG A 131 -11.99 11.86 1.49
CA ARG A 131 -13.43 12.16 1.41
C ARG A 131 -13.77 13.23 2.44
N ARG A 132 -13.93 14.48 2.02
CA ARG A 132 -14.56 15.51 2.85
C ARG A 132 -16.05 15.59 2.52
N HIS A 133 -16.89 15.71 3.55
CA HIS A 133 -18.36 15.60 3.44
C HIS A 133 -19.03 16.59 2.48
N ASP A 134 -18.44 17.74 2.15
CA ASP A 134 -19.13 18.79 1.39
C ASP A 134 -18.45 19.28 0.08
N SER A 135 -17.31 18.73 -0.33
CA SER A 135 -16.58 19.30 -1.48
C SER A 135 -15.71 18.33 -2.28
N THR A 136 -15.85 17.04 -2.08
CA THR A 136 -14.92 16.01 -2.60
C THR A 136 -14.84 15.97 -4.14
N GLU A 137 -15.98 16.13 -4.83
CA GLU A 137 -15.98 16.09 -6.30
C GLU A 137 -15.27 17.30 -6.90
N CYS A 138 -15.46 18.49 -6.33
CA CYS A 138 -14.81 19.71 -6.81
C CYS A 138 -13.28 19.63 -6.63
N HIS A 139 -12.80 19.19 -5.47
CA HIS A 139 -11.36 19.06 -5.21
C HIS A 139 -10.69 17.98 -6.07
N ILE A 140 -11.40 16.90 -6.37
CA ILE A 140 -10.88 15.87 -7.29
C ILE A 140 -10.81 16.41 -8.71
N LEU A 141 -11.82 17.15 -9.17
CA LEU A 141 -11.83 17.79 -10.49
C LEU A 141 -10.71 18.83 -10.61
N ASP A 142 -10.52 19.67 -9.59
CA ASP A 142 -9.43 20.65 -9.53
C ASP A 142 -8.07 19.93 -9.58
N ALA A 143 -7.91 18.84 -8.83
CA ALA A 143 -6.68 18.06 -8.82
C ALA A 143 -6.38 17.38 -10.16
N LEU A 144 -7.41 16.90 -10.88
CA LEU A 144 -7.26 16.35 -12.23
C LEU A 144 -6.81 17.40 -13.25
N THR A 145 -7.20 18.65 -13.04
CA THR A 145 -6.79 19.79 -13.89
C THR A 145 -5.47 20.43 -13.43
N GLY A 146 -4.82 19.87 -12.40
CA GLY A 146 -3.55 20.37 -11.89
C GLY A 146 -3.69 21.54 -10.91
N GLN A 147 -4.87 21.73 -10.33
CA GLN A 147 -5.16 22.84 -9.40
C GLN A 147 -5.32 22.33 -7.95
N GLY A 148 -5.05 23.22 -7.00
CA GLY A 148 -5.25 22.96 -5.58
C GLY A 148 -4.13 22.14 -4.89
N PRO A 149 -4.25 21.95 -3.57
CA PRO A 149 -3.21 21.33 -2.74
C PRO A 149 -2.98 19.85 -3.08
N ILE A 150 -4.02 19.09 -3.42
CA ILE A 150 -3.91 17.67 -3.79
C ILE A 150 -3.10 17.51 -5.09
N ALA A 151 -3.31 18.41 -6.06
CA ALA A 151 -2.52 18.40 -7.29
C ALA A 151 -1.05 18.74 -7.03
N ALA A 152 -0.77 19.69 -6.16
CA ALA A 152 0.59 20.06 -5.78
C ALA A 152 1.32 18.89 -5.08
N GLU A 153 0.66 18.22 -4.14
CA GLU A 153 1.17 17.00 -3.48
C GLU A 153 1.43 15.88 -4.50
N HIS A 154 0.48 15.67 -5.42
CA HIS A 154 0.65 14.66 -6.47
C HIS A 154 1.83 14.97 -7.39
N ALA A 155 2.03 16.23 -7.77
CA ALA A 155 3.16 16.66 -8.57
C ALA A 155 4.51 16.40 -7.87
N GLN A 156 4.60 16.62 -6.56
CA GLN A 156 5.79 16.30 -5.75
C GLN A 156 6.04 14.78 -5.71
N THR A 157 4.99 13.98 -5.55
CA THR A 157 5.08 12.52 -5.57
C THR A 157 5.56 12.00 -6.93
N VAL A 158 5.00 12.53 -8.03
CA VAL A 158 5.42 12.23 -9.40
C VAL A 158 6.90 12.58 -9.61
N GLU A 159 7.33 13.76 -9.17
CA GLU A 159 8.71 14.22 -9.32
C GLU A 159 9.69 13.37 -8.51
N SER A 160 9.32 12.93 -7.31
CA SER A 160 10.12 12.02 -6.49
C SER A 160 10.35 10.68 -7.21
N VAL A 161 9.30 10.06 -7.73
CA VAL A 161 9.38 8.82 -8.51
C VAL A 161 10.22 9.02 -9.77
N ARG A 162 10.00 10.12 -10.50
CA ARG A 162 10.76 10.45 -11.71
C ARG A 162 12.26 10.54 -11.46
N ARG A 163 12.67 11.22 -10.38
CA ARG A 163 14.11 11.35 -10.05
C ARG A 163 14.77 10.00 -9.84
N THR A 164 14.09 9.11 -9.14
CA THR A 164 14.61 7.76 -8.92
C THR A 164 14.67 6.96 -10.21
N LEU A 165 13.61 6.99 -11.05
CA LEU A 165 13.62 6.30 -12.33
C LEU A 165 14.67 6.84 -13.31
N ALA A 166 14.98 8.12 -13.25
CA ALA A 166 15.99 8.73 -14.12
C ALA A 166 17.39 8.12 -13.95
N SER A 167 17.71 7.54 -12.80
CA SER A 167 18.99 6.85 -12.56
C SER A 167 19.08 5.47 -13.21
N PHE A 168 17.98 4.92 -13.70
CA PHE A 168 17.87 3.59 -14.30
C PHE A 168 17.41 3.62 -15.76
N SER A 169 17.11 4.81 -16.30
CA SER A 169 16.45 4.92 -17.60
C SER A 169 17.09 5.94 -18.51
N LYS A 170 17.22 5.59 -19.80
CA LYS A 170 17.71 6.47 -20.88
C LYS A 170 16.73 7.58 -21.23
N SER A 171 15.44 7.29 -21.05
CA SER A 171 14.35 8.22 -21.32
C SER A 171 13.18 7.87 -20.40
N TRP A 172 12.33 8.84 -20.13
CA TRP A 172 11.15 8.64 -19.29
C TRP A 172 9.95 9.41 -19.84
N HIS A 173 8.77 8.94 -19.47
CA HIS A 173 7.48 9.53 -19.81
C HIS A 173 6.56 9.55 -18.59
N ARG A 174 5.75 10.58 -18.48
CA ARG A 174 4.63 10.67 -17.52
C ARG A 174 3.36 11.10 -18.24
N PRO A 175 2.18 10.70 -17.80
CA PRO A 175 0.92 11.23 -18.33
C PRO A 175 0.82 12.72 -18.02
N GLN A 176 0.16 13.47 -18.92
CA GLN A 176 -0.08 14.90 -18.73
C GLN A 176 -1.02 15.18 -17.56
N HIS A 177 -2.00 14.31 -17.37
CA HIS A 177 -2.98 14.38 -16.27
C HIS A 177 -3.00 13.05 -15.50
N PRO A 178 -3.19 13.09 -14.17
CA PRO A 178 -3.38 11.87 -13.40
C PRO A 178 -4.71 11.20 -13.73
N GLY A 179 -4.78 9.89 -13.51
CA GLY A 179 -6.02 9.15 -13.44
C GLY A 179 -6.57 9.08 -12.02
N ILE A 180 -7.77 8.51 -11.86
CA ILE A 180 -8.36 8.22 -10.57
C ILE A 180 -8.37 6.71 -10.34
N VAL A 181 -7.92 6.29 -9.17
CA VAL A 181 -8.14 4.95 -8.64
C VAL A 181 -9.11 5.06 -7.47
N THR A 182 -10.26 4.41 -7.59
CA THR A 182 -11.28 4.37 -6.54
C THR A 182 -11.13 3.09 -5.73
N ALA A 183 -11.10 3.23 -4.40
CA ALA A 183 -11.03 2.15 -3.45
C ALA A 183 -12.06 2.35 -2.33
N PRO A 184 -12.44 1.31 -1.55
CA PRO A 184 -13.40 1.43 -0.47
C PRO A 184 -13.05 2.47 0.59
N ASP A 185 -11.76 2.74 0.78
CA ASP A 185 -11.21 3.71 1.73
C ASP A 185 -11.01 5.13 1.14
N GLY A 186 -11.28 5.34 -0.15
CA GLY A 186 -11.17 6.66 -0.76
C GLY A 186 -10.79 6.66 -2.23
N ASN A 187 -10.60 7.85 -2.78
CA ASN A 187 -10.09 8.06 -4.11
C ASN A 187 -8.61 8.41 -4.06
N TYR A 188 -7.89 8.04 -5.11
CA TYR A 188 -6.47 8.33 -5.26
C TYR A 188 -6.20 8.92 -6.64
N LEU A 189 -5.38 9.97 -6.70
CA LEU A 189 -4.75 10.38 -7.96
C LEU A 189 -3.62 9.41 -8.27
N ALA A 190 -3.53 8.95 -9.52
CA ALA A 190 -2.55 7.98 -9.97
C ALA A 190 -1.89 8.42 -11.27
N SER A 191 -0.56 8.40 -11.31
CA SER A 191 0.23 8.62 -12.52
C SER A 191 1.27 7.51 -12.69
N ASP A 192 1.20 6.78 -13.79
CA ASP A 192 2.20 5.78 -14.14
C ASP A 192 3.37 6.48 -14.86
N ILE A 193 4.53 6.49 -14.22
CA ILE A 193 5.77 7.00 -14.79
C ILE A 193 6.49 5.81 -15.43
N THR A 194 6.83 5.94 -16.70
CA THR A 194 7.51 4.89 -17.47
C THR A 194 8.88 5.36 -17.92
N GLY A 195 9.83 4.45 -18.01
CA GLY A 195 11.16 4.71 -18.52
C GLY A 195 11.70 3.54 -19.35
N VAL A 196 12.58 3.84 -20.30
CA VAL A 196 13.33 2.80 -21.03
C VAL A 196 14.62 2.52 -20.27
N ALA A 197 14.79 1.27 -19.83
CA ALA A 197 15.94 0.84 -19.03
C ALA A 197 17.28 1.12 -19.74
N ASP A 198 18.31 1.44 -18.96
CA ASP A 198 19.66 1.64 -19.46
C ASP A 198 20.48 0.33 -19.54
N GLY A 199 19.89 -0.79 -19.14
CA GLY A 199 20.50 -2.12 -19.09
C GLY A 199 21.05 -2.49 -17.71
N SER A 200 21.04 -1.57 -16.73
CA SER A 200 21.48 -1.83 -15.34
C SER A 200 20.34 -2.20 -14.40
N ALA A 201 19.10 -1.98 -14.83
CA ALA A 201 17.91 -2.07 -13.98
C ALA A 201 17.37 -3.50 -13.90
N SER A 202 17.33 -4.07 -12.70
CA SER A 202 16.41 -5.15 -12.36
C SER A 202 15.20 -4.58 -11.61
N SER A 203 14.09 -5.30 -11.63
CA SER A 203 12.88 -4.89 -10.88
C SER A 203 13.16 -4.71 -9.38
N LEU A 204 14.03 -5.55 -8.81
CA LEU A 204 14.44 -5.46 -7.42
C LEU A 204 15.30 -4.22 -7.14
N SER A 205 16.30 -3.95 -8.01
CA SER A 205 17.17 -2.77 -7.84
C SER A 205 16.37 -1.47 -7.93
N VAL A 206 15.42 -1.38 -8.86
CA VAL A 206 14.53 -0.22 -8.97
C VAL A 206 13.65 -0.09 -7.73
N ALA A 207 13.03 -1.19 -7.27
CA ALA A 207 12.19 -1.18 -6.07
C ALA A 207 12.97 -0.76 -4.82
N ALA A 208 14.19 -1.28 -4.64
CA ALA A 208 15.06 -0.96 -3.50
C ALA A 208 15.48 0.53 -3.46
N ASN A 209 15.61 1.17 -4.62
CA ASN A 209 15.96 2.58 -4.71
C ASN A 209 14.74 3.52 -4.55
N ILE A 210 13.54 3.05 -4.92
CA ILE A 210 12.30 3.83 -4.72
C ILE A 210 11.83 3.72 -3.27
N HIS A 211 12.00 2.55 -2.63
CA HIS A 211 11.56 2.32 -1.26
C HIS A 211 12.60 2.83 -0.24
N PRO A 212 12.18 3.47 0.89
CA PRO A 212 10.81 3.83 1.23
C PRO A 212 10.32 5.05 0.47
N THR A 213 9.07 5.02 0.03
CA THR A 213 8.42 6.17 -0.61
C THR A 213 7.77 7.09 0.41
N ALA A 214 7.48 8.33 0.03
CA ALA A 214 6.67 9.23 0.84
C ALA A 214 5.30 8.65 1.21
N PHE A 215 4.76 7.74 0.42
CA PHE A 215 3.50 7.03 0.70
C PHE A 215 3.60 6.03 1.86
N VAL A 216 4.79 5.63 2.26
CA VAL A 216 5.03 4.65 3.34
C VAL A 216 5.53 5.32 4.62
N THR A 217 6.33 6.36 4.48
CA THR A 217 6.94 7.07 5.62
C THR A 217 6.49 8.51 5.73
N GLY A 218 6.38 9.22 4.62
CA GLY A 218 6.12 10.65 4.55
C GLY A 218 7.12 11.38 3.66
N THR A 219 6.98 12.71 3.54
CA THR A 219 7.86 13.55 2.72
C THR A 219 9.20 13.76 3.41
N SER A 220 10.28 13.82 2.63
CA SER A 220 11.65 13.64 3.11
C SER A 220 11.82 12.27 3.77
N ALA A 221 11.67 11.19 2.98
CA ALA A 221 11.52 9.81 3.44
C ALA A 221 12.53 9.38 4.52
N ASP A 222 13.80 9.76 4.41
CA ASP A 222 14.83 9.41 5.39
C ASP A 222 14.59 10.08 6.75
N ARG A 223 14.24 11.38 6.74
CA ARG A 223 13.94 12.13 7.98
C ARG A 223 12.63 11.66 8.60
N ALA A 224 11.60 11.43 7.78
CA ALA A 224 10.33 10.87 8.21
C ALA A 224 10.51 9.49 8.85
N ARG A 225 11.34 8.63 8.26
CA ARG A 225 11.68 7.31 8.81
C ARG A 225 12.37 7.41 10.16
N ALA A 226 13.35 8.30 10.32
CA ALA A 226 14.04 8.50 11.59
C ALA A 226 13.06 8.93 12.70
N VAL A 227 12.18 9.90 12.41
CA VAL A 227 11.15 10.35 13.35
C VAL A 227 10.18 9.24 13.71
N LEU A 228 9.69 8.49 12.73
CA LEU A 228 8.74 7.40 12.97
C LEU A 228 9.37 6.27 13.80
N SER A 229 10.64 5.91 13.55
CA SER A 229 11.29 4.85 14.31
C SER A 229 11.48 5.17 15.79
N GLU A 230 11.58 6.46 16.13
CA GLU A 230 11.64 6.93 17.51
C GLU A 230 10.24 7.08 18.15
N ALA A 231 9.25 7.48 17.35
CA ALA A 231 7.93 7.84 17.85
C ALA A 231 6.97 6.66 17.98
N GLU A 232 6.99 5.71 17.04
CA GLU A 232 6.04 4.60 17.04
C GLU A 232 6.35 3.52 18.08
N GLU A 233 7.62 3.34 18.43
CA GLU A 233 8.06 2.30 19.38
C GLU A 233 7.57 0.87 19.03
N VAL A 234 7.26 0.65 17.76
CA VAL A 234 6.79 -0.63 17.23
C VAL A 234 7.57 -1.01 15.97
N ASP A 235 7.95 -2.28 15.90
CA ASP A 235 8.48 -2.84 14.65
C ASP A 235 7.33 -3.11 13.69
N ARG A 236 7.29 -2.39 12.59
CA ARG A 236 6.32 -2.62 11.51
C ARG A 236 6.49 -3.98 10.82
N GLY A 237 7.59 -4.69 11.08
CA GLY A 237 7.89 -5.99 10.51
C GLY A 237 7.90 -5.94 8.98
N ARG A 238 7.04 -6.76 8.35
CA ARG A 238 6.89 -6.81 6.89
C ARG A 238 5.89 -5.78 6.35
N VAL A 239 5.12 -5.14 7.21
CA VAL A 239 4.11 -4.15 6.80
C VAL A 239 4.80 -2.93 6.21
N SER A 240 4.27 -2.40 5.13
CA SER A 240 4.85 -1.34 4.32
C SER A 240 6.11 -1.71 3.56
N GLY A 241 6.67 -2.90 3.77
CA GLY A 241 7.78 -3.43 2.97
C GLY A 241 7.36 -3.73 1.53
N PRO A 242 8.32 -3.76 0.59
CA PRO A 242 8.06 -4.19 -0.76
C PRO A 242 7.65 -5.66 -0.81
N VAL A 243 6.59 -5.97 -1.55
CA VAL A 243 6.14 -7.33 -1.84
C VAL A 243 6.06 -7.53 -3.35
N GLY A 244 6.61 -8.64 -3.86
CA GLY A 244 6.62 -8.86 -5.30
C GLY A 244 7.38 -10.09 -5.72
N TRP A 245 7.82 -10.09 -6.97
CA TRP A 245 8.57 -11.18 -7.58
C TRP A 245 9.59 -10.63 -8.60
N ILE A 246 10.61 -11.41 -8.85
CA ILE A 246 11.65 -11.18 -9.86
C ILE A 246 11.94 -12.50 -10.58
N ASP A 247 12.15 -12.44 -11.89
CA ASP A 247 12.61 -13.59 -12.66
C ASP A 247 14.14 -13.55 -12.88
N THR A 248 14.66 -14.59 -13.53
CA THR A 248 16.08 -14.72 -13.82
C THR A 248 16.63 -13.69 -14.82
N MET A 249 15.75 -13.01 -15.55
CA MET A 249 16.10 -11.93 -16.48
C MET A 249 16.05 -10.55 -15.82
N GLY A 250 15.70 -10.48 -14.53
CA GLY A 250 15.54 -9.22 -13.80
C GLY A 250 14.18 -8.56 -13.97
N ASN A 251 13.27 -9.13 -14.77
CA ASN A 251 11.89 -8.68 -14.84
C ASN A 251 11.17 -8.98 -13.54
N GLY A 252 10.14 -8.22 -13.25
CA GLY A 252 9.36 -8.44 -12.04
C GLY A 252 8.45 -7.28 -11.71
N GLN A 253 7.72 -7.44 -10.62
CA GLN A 253 6.77 -6.47 -10.15
C GLN A 253 6.79 -6.41 -8.63
N TRP A 254 6.90 -5.19 -8.09
CA TRP A 254 6.99 -4.90 -6.67
C TRP A 254 5.93 -3.89 -6.28
N LEU A 255 5.25 -4.18 -5.20
CA LEU A 255 4.16 -3.41 -4.62
C LEU A 255 4.56 -2.92 -3.25
N SER A 256 3.92 -1.86 -2.75
CA SER A 256 4.00 -1.48 -1.33
C SER A 256 2.64 -1.01 -0.84
N ASP A 257 2.37 -1.20 0.44
CA ASP A 257 1.12 -0.79 1.04
C ASP A 257 1.33 -0.27 2.47
N THR A 258 0.36 0.49 2.95
CA THR A 258 0.26 0.91 4.36
C THR A 258 -0.91 0.24 5.06
N ARG A 259 -1.40 -0.88 4.50
CA ARG A 259 -2.63 -1.56 4.91
C ARG A 259 -2.49 -3.06 4.68
N GLY A 260 -2.71 -3.85 5.72
CA GLY A 260 -2.61 -5.30 5.60
C GLY A 260 -2.59 -5.98 6.95
N GLY A 261 -2.23 -7.25 6.94
CA GLY A 261 -2.11 -8.05 8.15
C GLY A 261 -1.02 -9.10 8.04
N GLN A 262 -0.56 -9.55 9.19
CA GLN A 262 0.35 -10.67 9.33
C GLN A 262 -0.32 -11.74 10.19
N ILE A 263 -0.61 -12.89 9.63
CA ILE A 263 -0.99 -14.08 10.40
C ILE A 263 0.24 -14.52 11.20
N ASP A 264 0.06 -14.76 12.50
CA ASP A 264 1.14 -15.20 13.36
C ASP A 264 1.61 -16.60 12.94
N ALA A 265 2.92 -16.76 12.78
CA ALA A 265 3.51 -18.02 12.34
C ALA A 265 3.48 -19.08 13.46
N THR A 266 3.42 -18.66 14.72
CA THR A 266 3.40 -19.56 15.89
C THR A 266 1.99 -19.87 16.37
N ASP A 267 1.06 -18.95 16.16
CA ASP A 267 -0.37 -19.11 16.46
C ASP A 267 -1.22 -18.65 15.27
N PRO A 268 -1.50 -19.51 14.28
CA PRO A 268 -2.26 -19.16 13.10
C PRO A 268 -3.72 -18.72 13.36
N SER A 269 -4.22 -18.80 14.60
CA SER A 269 -5.50 -18.25 14.98
C SER A 269 -5.45 -16.73 15.21
N ARG A 270 -4.25 -16.12 15.21
CA ARG A 270 -4.04 -14.70 15.41
C ARG A 270 -3.57 -13.99 14.15
N ILE A 271 -4.06 -12.78 13.97
CA ILE A 271 -3.61 -11.88 12.91
C ILE A 271 -3.34 -10.49 13.49
N HIS A 272 -2.18 -9.93 13.13
CA HIS A 272 -1.82 -8.55 13.44
C HIS A 272 -2.17 -7.68 12.23
N LEU A 273 -3.14 -6.80 12.38
CA LEU A 273 -3.61 -5.89 11.33
C LEU A 273 -2.93 -4.53 11.46
N PHE A 274 -2.58 -3.94 10.34
CA PHE A 274 -1.96 -2.62 10.26
C PHE A 274 -2.68 -1.74 9.24
N THR A 275 -2.80 -0.46 9.57
CA THR A 275 -3.22 0.56 8.61
C THR A 275 -2.54 1.88 8.91
N GLY A 276 -2.10 2.58 7.87
CA GLY A 276 -1.46 3.87 7.96
C GLY A 276 -2.22 4.94 7.21
N ILE A 277 -2.13 6.16 7.70
CA ILE A 277 -2.75 7.33 7.08
C ILE A 277 -1.76 8.50 7.05
N PRO A 278 -1.74 9.29 5.96
CA PRO A 278 -0.90 10.47 5.89
C PRO A 278 -1.43 11.60 6.79
N ILE A 279 -0.53 12.22 7.52
CA ILE A 279 -0.75 13.44 8.29
C ILE A 279 0.15 14.51 7.74
N SER A 280 -0.36 15.72 7.58
CA SER A 280 0.37 16.90 7.11
C SER A 280 -0.08 18.16 7.86
N SER A 281 0.58 19.27 7.61
CA SER A 281 0.18 20.56 8.19
C SER A 281 -1.22 21.04 7.78
N SER A 282 -1.76 20.50 6.67
CA SER A 282 -3.10 20.84 6.16
C SER A 282 -4.21 19.95 6.69
N THR A 283 -3.90 18.93 7.51
CA THR A 283 -4.87 17.98 8.07
C THR A 283 -5.00 18.18 9.57
N THR A 284 -6.20 17.97 10.13
CA THR A 284 -6.38 17.92 11.58
C THR A 284 -6.25 16.47 12.07
N PRO A 285 -5.60 16.21 13.22
CA PRO A 285 -5.48 14.86 13.77
C PRO A 285 -6.84 14.19 13.99
N GLU A 286 -7.85 14.96 14.39
CA GLU A 286 -9.19 14.48 14.68
C GLU A 286 -9.90 13.97 13.40
N ASP A 287 -9.83 14.74 12.28
CA ASP A 287 -10.39 14.32 10.99
C ASP A 287 -9.68 13.06 10.47
N MET A 288 -8.37 13.02 10.64
CA MET A 288 -7.57 11.86 10.21
C MET A 288 -7.83 10.62 11.07
N ALA A 289 -8.13 10.79 12.35
CA ALA A 289 -8.53 9.67 13.22
C ALA A 289 -9.83 9.02 12.74
N GLU A 290 -10.80 9.79 12.22
CA GLU A 290 -12.03 9.23 11.65
C GLU A 290 -11.78 8.46 10.35
N ASP A 291 -10.94 9.00 9.47
CA ASP A 291 -10.49 8.28 8.26
C ASP A 291 -9.77 6.97 8.62
N LEU A 292 -8.93 7.00 9.65
CA LEU A 292 -8.22 5.83 10.15
C LEU A 292 -9.18 4.75 10.66
N ARG A 293 -10.21 5.14 11.45
CA ARG A 293 -11.24 4.20 11.91
C ARG A 293 -12.00 3.57 10.74
N THR A 294 -12.26 4.34 9.69
CA THR A 294 -12.90 3.81 8.48
C THR A 294 -12.01 2.75 7.80
N ARG A 295 -10.69 2.99 7.71
CA ARG A 295 -9.76 2.01 7.15
C ARG A 295 -9.64 0.75 8.01
N VAL A 296 -9.59 0.90 9.33
CA VAL A 296 -9.64 -0.23 10.27
C VAL A 296 -10.90 -1.06 10.07
N ARG A 297 -12.07 -0.39 9.96
CA ARG A 297 -13.35 -1.07 9.72
C ARG A 297 -13.32 -1.91 8.45
N VAL A 298 -12.78 -1.39 7.36
CA VAL A 298 -12.65 -2.15 6.10
C VAL A 298 -11.79 -3.41 6.27
N LEU A 299 -10.70 -3.36 7.05
CA LEU A 299 -9.88 -4.54 7.35
C LEU A 299 -10.64 -5.55 8.23
N MET A 300 -11.40 -5.07 9.21
CA MET A 300 -12.25 -5.91 10.06
C MET A 300 -13.38 -6.56 9.26
N ASP A 301 -13.98 -5.84 8.31
CA ASP A 301 -15.02 -6.38 7.43
C ASP A 301 -14.48 -7.53 6.56
N VAL A 302 -13.20 -7.51 6.18
CA VAL A 302 -12.55 -8.62 5.47
C VAL A 302 -12.54 -9.92 6.29
N LEU A 303 -12.41 -9.83 7.61
CA LEU A 303 -12.48 -10.99 8.50
C LEU A 303 -13.93 -11.38 8.83
N ASN A 304 -14.85 -10.41 8.89
CA ASN A 304 -16.23 -10.58 9.35
C ASN A 304 -17.30 -10.64 8.25
N ALA A 305 -16.97 -10.46 6.96
CA ALA A 305 -17.96 -10.37 5.89
C ALA A 305 -18.89 -11.60 5.83
N HIS A 306 -20.20 -11.35 5.67
CA HIS A 306 -21.25 -12.36 5.52
C HIS A 306 -21.42 -12.81 4.07
#